data_49cab3d6eda0379357624327eb3c342f
#
_entry.id   49cab3d6eda0379357624327eb3c342f
#
_cell.length_a   1.000
_cell.length_b   1.000
_cell.length_c   1.000
_cell.angle_alpha   90.00
_cell.angle_beta   90.00
_cell.angle_gamma   90.00
#
_symmetry.space_group_name_H-M   'P 1'
#
loop_
_entity.id
_entity.type
_entity.pdbx_description
1 polymer ?
#
loop_
_entity_poly.entity_id
_entity_poly.type
_entity_poly.pdbx_seq_one_letter_code
_entity_poly.pdbx_strand_id
1 'polypeptide(L)'
;MKQPRKHPAEQAAEKAIADALAQVTKTTAKQATKALNKYLDEAYQSVASGKQTTEEAVARAVGRFAKQGVDAFDYESGRSVSIEGAVRGAIRTALNEMTGIMTLEAGREAGIEKFRVTEHADSRPEHAEWQGGIYTEEELADVCGYGEVDGLKGINCRHDFYCYADDISEPPQDAEDYDPAIYEAEQRQREIERNIRDWKRERDTLDAGDQDTATADAKVAEWQKKMRDHLKDTATETGVDLARLYPREQVGPRPARPR
;
A
#
# COMPACT_ATOMS: atom_id res chain seq x y z
N MET A 1 16.75 -34.57 4.93
CA MET A 1 17.12 -33.52 3.97
C MET A 1 16.98 -32.17 4.69
N LYS A 2 18.05 -31.36 4.81
CA LYS A 2 17.94 -30.00 5.35
C LYS A 2 17.24 -29.14 4.29
N GLN A 3 16.20 -28.41 4.69
CA GLN A 3 15.59 -27.40 3.81
C GLN A 3 16.68 -26.41 3.37
N PRO A 4 16.67 -25.97 2.11
CA PRO A 4 17.59 -24.92 1.66
C PRO A 4 17.40 -23.68 2.53
N ARG A 5 18.48 -22.99 2.88
CA ARG A 5 18.39 -21.72 3.59
C ARG A 5 17.66 -20.71 2.69
N LYS A 6 16.63 -20.08 3.20
CA LYS A 6 15.92 -19.01 2.48
C LYS A 6 16.87 -17.83 2.24
N HIS A 7 16.70 -17.18 1.10
CA HIS A 7 17.45 -15.97 0.77
C HIS A 7 17.17 -14.87 1.82
N PRO A 8 18.17 -14.02 2.18
CA PRO A 8 17.97 -12.94 3.16
C PRO A 8 16.78 -12.05 2.85
N ALA A 9 16.54 -11.71 1.57
CA ALA A 9 15.39 -10.94 1.14
C ALA A 9 14.04 -11.64 1.42
N GLU A 10 13.97 -12.96 1.29
CA GLU A 10 12.75 -13.72 1.65
C GLU A 10 12.53 -13.70 3.16
N GLN A 11 13.58 -13.78 3.96
CA GLN A 11 13.49 -13.73 5.42
C GLN A 11 13.03 -12.34 5.89
N ALA A 12 13.53 -11.27 5.27
CA ALA A 12 13.14 -9.91 5.59
C ALA A 12 11.68 -9.63 5.19
N ALA A 13 11.24 -10.10 4.04
CA ALA A 13 9.85 -9.97 3.63
C ALA A 13 8.89 -10.73 4.58
N GLU A 14 9.25 -11.94 5.01
CA GLU A 14 8.50 -12.70 6.02
C GLU A 14 8.46 -11.96 7.36
N LYS A 15 9.59 -11.35 7.78
CA LYS A 15 9.65 -10.54 8.99
C LYS A 15 8.76 -9.30 8.87
N ALA A 16 8.82 -8.56 7.76
CA ALA A 16 7.98 -7.40 7.52
C ALA A 16 6.47 -7.74 7.58
N ILE A 17 6.06 -8.87 7.02
CA ILE A 17 4.69 -9.40 7.16
C ILE A 17 4.37 -9.69 8.63
N ALA A 18 5.26 -10.37 9.34
CA ALA A 18 5.05 -10.72 10.75
C ALA A 18 4.94 -9.47 11.64
N ASP A 19 5.77 -8.47 11.42
CA ASP A 19 5.77 -7.20 12.15
C ASP A 19 4.50 -6.39 11.88
N ALA A 20 4.04 -6.34 10.62
CA ALA A 20 2.77 -5.72 10.25
C ALA A 20 1.57 -6.39 10.94
N LEU A 21 1.64 -7.71 11.14
CA LEU A 21 0.60 -8.50 11.79
C LEU A 21 0.68 -8.49 13.33
N ALA A 22 1.87 -8.30 13.90
CA ALA A 22 2.04 -8.19 15.36
C ALA A 22 1.29 -7.00 15.95
N GLN A 23 0.95 -6.01 15.13
CA GLN A 23 0.14 -4.86 15.53
C GLN A 23 -1.37 -5.14 15.58
N VAL A 24 -1.82 -6.33 15.14
CA VAL A 24 -3.24 -6.74 15.12
C VAL A 24 -3.59 -7.50 16.41
N THR A 25 -4.25 -6.83 17.37
CA THR A 25 -4.39 -7.36 18.74
C THR A 25 -5.69 -8.01 19.10
N LYS A 26 -6.75 -7.80 18.39
CA LYS A 26 -8.09 -8.18 18.86
C LYS A 26 -8.99 -8.90 17.87
N THR A 27 -8.47 -9.43 16.84
CA THR A 27 -9.33 -10.29 16.04
C THR A 27 -9.47 -11.60 16.77
N THR A 28 -10.59 -12.26 16.66
CA THR A 28 -10.89 -13.63 17.09
C THR A 28 -9.75 -14.61 16.77
N ALA A 29 -8.74 -14.37 17.45
CA ALA A 29 -7.36 -13.99 17.22
C ALA A 29 -6.44 -15.11 16.78
N LYS A 30 -6.38 -16.28 17.42
CA LYS A 30 -5.29 -17.23 17.12
C LYS A 30 -5.47 -18.03 15.81
N GLN A 31 -6.71 -18.32 15.43
CA GLN A 31 -6.95 -19.06 14.16
C GLN A 31 -6.91 -18.12 12.95
N ALA A 32 -7.43 -16.89 13.11
CA ALA A 32 -7.36 -15.86 12.09
C ALA A 32 -5.91 -15.46 11.80
N THR A 33 -5.05 -15.32 12.80
CA THR A 33 -3.63 -14.95 12.62
C THR A 33 -2.87 -16.00 11.82
N LYS A 34 -3.09 -17.30 12.09
CA LYS A 34 -2.43 -18.37 11.33
C LYS A 34 -2.89 -18.43 9.87
N ALA A 35 -4.19 -18.25 9.65
CA ALA A 35 -4.75 -18.18 8.29
C ALA A 35 -4.28 -16.93 7.57
N LEU A 36 -4.18 -15.80 8.28
CA LEU A 36 -3.67 -14.53 7.77
C LEU A 36 -2.25 -14.66 7.28
N ASN A 37 -1.33 -15.15 8.11
CA ASN A 37 0.05 -15.38 7.73
C ASN A 37 0.15 -16.24 6.48
N LYS A 38 -0.58 -17.36 6.44
CA LYS A 38 -0.60 -18.24 5.29
C LYS A 38 -1.07 -17.56 4.01
N TYR A 39 -2.15 -16.78 4.07
CA TYR A 39 -2.70 -16.13 2.88
C TYR A 39 -1.83 -14.98 2.39
N LEU A 40 -1.18 -14.26 3.31
CA LEU A 40 -0.23 -13.20 2.97
C LEU A 40 1.06 -13.79 2.38
N ASP A 41 1.60 -14.86 2.97
CA ASP A 41 2.76 -15.56 2.42
C ASP A 41 2.48 -16.08 1.01
N GLU A 42 1.33 -16.74 0.79
CA GLU A 42 0.94 -17.23 -0.54
C GLU A 42 0.76 -16.08 -1.55
N ALA A 43 0.18 -14.97 -1.12
CA ALA A 43 0.01 -13.79 -1.96
C ALA A 43 1.37 -13.17 -2.32
N TYR A 44 2.23 -12.94 -1.33
CA TYR A 44 3.58 -12.44 -1.53
C TYR A 44 4.38 -13.34 -2.49
N GLN A 45 4.45 -14.65 -2.23
CA GLN A 45 5.17 -15.60 -3.08
C GLN A 45 4.64 -15.62 -4.52
N SER A 46 3.34 -15.45 -4.70
CA SER A 46 2.71 -15.41 -6.02
C SER A 46 3.10 -14.16 -6.81
N VAL A 47 3.20 -13.01 -6.15
CA VAL A 47 3.64 -11.75 -6.76
C VAL A 47 5.15 -11.77 -7.00
N ALA A 48 5.95 -12.12 -6.01
CA ALA A 48 7.41 -12.18 -6.10
C ALA A 48 7.91 -13.15 -7.19
N SER A 49 7.16 -14.24 -7.43
CA SER A 49 7.47 -15.19 -8.53
C SER A 49 6.88 -14.79 -9.89
N GLY A 50 6.22 -13.65 -10.01
CA GLY A 50 5.60 -13.18 -11.25
C GLY A 50 4.37 -13.97 -11.70
N LYS A 51 3.81 -14.84 -10.85
CA LYS A 51 2.62 -15.65 -11.17
C LYS A 51 1.33 -14.84 -11.15
N GLN A 52 1.28 -13.78 -10.40
CA GLN A 52 0.12 -12.89 -10.26
C GLN A 52 0.56 -11.45 -10.12
N THR A 53 -0.33 -10.53 -10.51
CA THR A 53 -0.21 -9.11 -10.15
C THR A 53 -0.52 -8.91 -8.65
N THR A 54 -0.12 -7.79 -8.11
CA THR A 54 -0.45 -7.43 -6.72
C THR A 54 -1.96 -7.38 -6.51
N GLU A 55 -2.72 -6.83 -7.47
CA GLU A 55 -4.19 -6.75 -7.42
C GLU A 55 -4.85 -8.12 -7.38
N GLU A 56 -4.41 -9.05 -8.21
CA GLU A 56 -4.93 -10.43 -8.23
C GLU A 56 -4.62 -11.17 -6.92
N ALA A 57 -3.42 -10.99 -6.38
CA ALA A 57 -3.02 -11.59 -5.11
C ALA A 57 -3.83 -11.01 -3.94
N VAL A 58 -4.04 -9.69 -3.89
CA VAL A 58 -4.91 -9.02 -2.91
C VAL A 58 -6.34 -9.54 -3.03
N ALA A 59 -6.92 -9.54 -4.22
CA ALA A 59 -8.30 -10.00 -4.44
C ALA A 59 -8.50 -11.46 -3.98
N ARG A 60 -7.53 -12.34 -4.26
CA ARG A 60 -7.56 -13.74 -3.81
C ARG A 60 -7.50 -13.85 -2.28
N ALA A 61 -6.60 -13.12 -1.62
CA ALA A 61 -6.47 -13.13 -0.17
C ALA A 61 -7.74 -12.59 0.50
N VAL A 62 -8.26 -11.44 0.03
CA VAL A 62 -9.51 -10.84 0.50
C VAL A 62 -10.69 -11.82 0.37
N GLY A 63 -10.83 -12.48 -0.79
CA GLY A 63 -11.89 -13.48 -0.98
C GLY A 63 -11.82 -14.67 -0.02
N ARG A 64 -10.61 -15.06 0.40
CA ARG A 64 -10.42 -16.11 1.43
C ARG A 64 -10.81 -15.64 2.83
N PHE A 65 -10.47 -14.39 3.17
CA PHE A 65 -10.87 -13.80 4.47
C PHE A 65 -12.38 -13.59 4.54
N ALA A 66 -12.99 -13.08 3.48
CA ALA A 66 -14.44 -12.88 3.39
C ALA A 66 -15.20 -14.20 3.63
N LYS A 67 -14.69 -15.34 3.10
CA LYS A 67 -15.26 -16.67 3.38
C LYS A 67 -15.16 -17.09 4.84
N GLN A 68 -14.28 -16.47 5.62
CA GLN A 68 -14.13 -16.72 7.05
C GLN A 68 -14.87 -15.70 7.92
N GLY A 69 -15.62 -14.78 7.30
CA GLY A 69 -16.36 -13.72 8.00
C GLY A 69 -15.46 -12.65 8.59
N VAL A 70 -14.22 -12.51 8.07
CA VAL A 70 -13.30 -11.44 8.48
C VAL A 70 -13.42 -10.32 7.46
N ASP A 71 -13.67 -9.09 7.90
CA ASP A 71 -13.89 -7.90 7.08
C ASP A 71 -12.95 -6.74 7.39
N ALA A 72 -12.38 -6.71 8.59
CA ALA A 72 -11.43 -5.70 9.02
C ALA A 72 -10.44 -6.26 10.05
N PHE A 73 -9.35 -5.55 10.24
CA PHE A 73 -8.38 -5.75 11.32
C PHE A 73 -8.36 -4.56 12.25
N ASP A 74 -8.49 -4.84 13.55
CA ASP A 74 -8.36 -3.83 14.59
C ASP A 74 -6.92 -3.85 15.14
N TYR A 75 -6.28 -2.69 15.09
CA TYR A 75 -4.93 -2.49 15.59
C TYR A 75 -4.92 -2.03 17.04
N GLU A 76 -3.80 -2.25 17.76
CA GLU A 76 -3.63 -1.80 19.15
C GLU A 76 -3.85 -0.30 19.32
N SER A 77 -3.55 0.49 18.28
CA SER A 77 -3.81 1.92 18.24
C SER A 77 -5.30 2.29 18.26
N GLY A 78 -6.21 1.31 18.25
CA GLY A 78 -7.67 1.50 18.14
C GLY A 78 -8.13 1.76 16.71
N ARG A 79 -7.23 1.76 15.73
CA ARG A 79 -7.56 1.94 14.30
C ARG A 79 -8.08 0.63 13.71
N SER A 80 -9.23 0.68 13.05
CA SER A 80 -9.73 -0.43 12.22
C SER A 80 -9.35 -0.20 10.76
N VAL A 81 -8.83 -1.23 10.11
CA VAL A 81 -8.41 -1.20 8.70
C VAL A 81 -9.09 -2.32 7.94
N SER A 82 -9.68 -2.00 6.79
CA SER A 82 -10.29 -3.03 5.94
C SER A 82 -9.26 -4.09 5.53
N ILE A 83 -9.73 -5.30 5.29
CA ILE A 83 -8.88 -6.41 4.85
C ILE A 83 -8.10 -6.03 3.59
N GLU A 84 -8.74 -5.41 2.60
CA GLU A 84 -8.06 -4.99 1.38
C GLU A 84 -6.90 -4.04 1.67
N GLY A 85 -7.13 -3.08 2.58
CA GLY A 85 -6.11 -2.12 3.00
C GLY A 85 -4.94 -2.79 3.71
N ALA A 86 -5.23 -3.69 4.64
CA ALA A 86 -4.23 -4.40 5.41
C ALA A 86 -3.41 -5.37 4.54
N VAL A 87 -4.09 -6.18 3.71
CA VAL A 87 -3.43 -7.14 2.80
C VAL A 87 -2.57 -6.41 1.76
N ARG A 88 -3.10 -5.36 1.15
CA ARG A 88 -2.35 -4.55 0.18
C ARG A 88 -1.12 -3.89 0.82
N GLY A 89 -1.29 -3.34 2.02
CA GLY A 89 -0.19 -2.75 2.79
C GLY A 89 0.91 -3.77 3.08
N ALA A 90 0.55 -4.94 3.60
CA ALA A 90 1.50 -6.00 3.94
C ALA A 90 2.28 -6.51 2.72
N ILE A 91 1.58 -6.79 1.60
CA ILE A 91 2.25 -7.25 0.36
C ILE A 91 3.20 -6.17 -0.17
N ARG A 92 2.77 -4.90 -0.19
CA ARG A 92 3.61 -3.79 -0.66
C ARG A 92 4.86 -3.65 0.20
N THR A 93 4.71 -3.65 1.53
CA THR A 93 5.84 -3.52 2.46
C THR A 93 6.83 -4.67 2.27
N ALA A 94 6.35 -5.90 2.15
CA ALA A 94 7.21 -7.06 1.91
C ALA A 94 7.98 -6.98 0.58
N LEU A 95 7.32 -6.52 -0.50
CA LEU A 95 7.98 -6.33 -1.80
C LEU A 95 9.00 -5.18 -1.76
N ASN A 96 8.65 -4.09 -1.10
CA ASN A 96 9.55 -2.96 -0.91
C ASN A 96 10.81 -3.37 -0.15
N GLU A 97 10.68 -4.12 0.92
CA GLU A 97 11.80 -4.61 1.72
C GLU A 97 12.69 -5.55 0.91
N MET A 98 12.08 -6.48 0.16
CA MET A 98 12.81 -7.37 -0.73
C MET A 98 13.63 -6.58 -1.77
N THR A 99 13.03 -5.62 -2.44
CA THR A 99 13.72 -4.80 -3.46
C THR A 99 14.83 -3.96 -2.83
N GLY A 100 14.62 -3.42 -1.63
CA GLY A 100 15.65 -2.69 -0.89
C GLY A 100 16.89 -3.53 -0.62
N ILE A 101 16.71 -4.74 -0.08
CA ILE A 101 17.81 -5.67 0.18
C ILE A 101 18.55 -6.02 -1.12
N MET A 102 17.82 -6.33 -2.20
CA MET A 102 18.43 -6.64 -3.48
C MET A 102 19.24 -5.46 -4.04
N THR A 103 18.77 -4.23 -3.87
CA THR A 103 19.49 -3.02 -4.28
C THR A 103 20.79 -2.84 -3.49
N LEU A 104 20.74 -3.05 -2.15
CA LEU A 104 21.95 -2.99 -1.31
C LEU A 104 22.95 -4.08 -1.67
N GLU A 105 22.50 -5.31 -1.91
CA GLU A 105 23.37 -6.42 -2.34
C GLU A 105 24.03 -6.09 -3.69
N ALA A 106 23.25 -5.61 -4.68
CA ALA A 106 23.77 -5.22 -5.98
C ALA A 106 24.79 -4.07 -5.86
N GLY A 107 24.53 -3.08 -4.99
CA GLY A 107 25.47 -2.00 -4.71
C GLY A 107 26.79 -2.52 -4.15
N ARG A 108 26.74 -3.39 -3.16
CA ARG A 108 27.94 -4.02 -2.55
C ARG A 108 28.73 -4.83 -3.58
N GLU A 109 28.05 -5.62 -4.42
CA GLU A 109 28.71 -6.40 -5.49
C GLU A 109 29.36 -5.50 -6.54
N ALA A 110 28.77 -4.35 -6.84
CA ALA A 110 29.30 -3.36 -7.79
C ALA A 110 30.33 -2.39 -7.17
N GLY A 111 30.57 -2.45 -5.85
CA GLY A 111 31.44 -1.50 -5.14
C GLY A 111 30.84 -0.09 -5.02
N ILE A 112 29.52 0.03 -5.07
CA ILE A 112 28.78 1.29 -4.93
C ILE A 112 28.37 1.44 -3.46
N GLU A 113 28.74 2.56 -2.84
CA GLU A 113 28.49 2.86 -1.43
C GLU A 113 27.37 3.87 -1.22
N LYS A 114 26.89 4.49 -2.30
CA LYS A 114 25.85 5.54 -2.23
C LYS A 114 24.58 5.10 -2.93
N PHE A 115 23.45 5.56 -2.37
CA PHE A 115 22.12 5.28 -2.88
C PHE A 115 21.32 6.57 -2.92
N ARG A 116 20.62 6.80 -4.02
CA ARG A 116 19.69 7.92 -4.14
C ARG A 116 18.28 7.47 -3.85
N VAL A 117 17.58 8.20 -2.98
CA VAL A 117 16.18 7.99 -2.66
C VAL A 117 15.30 8.70 -3.68
N THR A 118 14.19 8.07 -4.09
CA THR A 118 13.19 8.66 -5.01
C THR A 118 12.44 9.82 -4.34
N GLU A 119 11.85 10.67 -5.16
CA GLU A 119 11.07 11.83 -4.75
C GLU A 119 9.62 11.66 -5.18
N HIS A 120 8.69 12.18 -4.37
CA HIS A 120 7.26 12.15 -4.63
C HIS A 120 6.59 13.41 -4.10
N ALA A 121 5.84 14.12 -4.93
CA ALA A 121 5.14 15.34 -4.54
C ALA A 121 4.12 15.09 -3.41
N ASP A 122 3.50 13.91 -3.39
CA ASP A 122 2.54 13.46 -2.38
C ASP A 122 3.17 12.70 -1.21
N SER A 123 4.46 12.88 -0.97
CA SER A 123 5.19 12.29 0.14
C SER A 123 4.53 12.60 1.49
N ARG A 124 4.74 11.74 2.48
CA ARG A 124 4.43 12.10 3.86
C ARG A 124 5.34 13.26 4.30
N PRO A 125 4.85 14.18 5.16
CA PRO A 125 5.68 15.28 5.62
C PRO A 125 7.04 14.85 6.18
N GLU A 126 7.05 13.76 6.97
CA GLU A 126 8.26 13.21 7.59
C GLU A 126 9.23 12.62 6.55
N HIS A 127 8.73 12.15 5.43
CA HIS A 127 9.54 11.61 4.35
C HIS A 127 10.05 12.70 3.39
N ALA A 128 9.38 13.85 3.36
CA ALA A 128 9.78 14.99 2.55
C ALA A 128 11.15 15.56 2.97
N GLU A 129 11.54 15.34 4.24
CA GLU A 129 12.79 15.84 4.78
C GLU A 129 14.03 15.17 4.20
N TRP A 130 13.92 13.92 3.77
CA TRP A 130 15.03 13.11 3.29
C TRP A 130 14.87 12.56 1.86
N GLN A 131 13.71 12.69 1.24
CA GLN A 131 13.52 12.23 -0.14
C GLN A 131 14.47 12.96 -1.12
N GLY A 132 14.84 12.33 -2.21
CA GLY A 132 15.75 12.89 -3.22
C GLY A 132 17.22 12.96 -2.79
N GLY A 133 17.51 12.72 -1.51
CA GLY A 133 18.87 12.72 -0.99
C GLY A 133 19.68 11.53 -1.47
N ILE A 134 21.00 11.66 -1.31
CA ILE A 134 21.97 10.61 -1.60
C ILE A 134 22.60 10.20 -0.27
N TYR A 135 22.54 8.91 0.03
CA TYR A 135 22.87 8.35 1.34
C TYR A 135 23.76 7.12 1.19
N THR A 136 24.62 6.89 2.17
CA THR A 136 25.24 5.59 2.39
C THR A 136 24.23 4.60 2.99
N GLU A 137 24.57 3.31 3.05
CA GLU A 137 23.70 2.31 3.69
C GLU A 137 23.42 2.63 5.17
N GLU A 138 24.42 3.13 5.91
CA GLU A 138 24.27 3.56 7.30
C GLU A 138 23.32 4.77 7.42
N GLU A 139 23.47 5.77 6.55
CA GLU A 139 22.61 6.94 6.52
C GLU A 139 21.17 6.62 6.07
N LEU A 140 20.96 5.62 5.20
CA LEU A 140 19.60 5.15 4.89
C LEU A 140 18.88 4.64 6.15
N ALA A 141 19.59 4.00 7.07
CA ALA A 141 19.02 3.57 8.34
C ALA A 141 18.85 4.74 9.31
N ASP A 142 19.89 5.56 9.52
CA ASP A 142 19.91 6.58 10.56
C ASP A 142 19.09 7.84 10.22
N VAL A 143 19.08 8.24 8.93
CA VAL A 143 18.40 9.45 8.46
C VAL A 143 17.02 9.14 7.89
N CYS A 144 16.93 8.13 7.04
CA CYS A 144 15.69 7.80 6.35
C CYS A 144 14.85 6.75 7.11
N GLY A 145 15.35 6.18 8.19
CA GLY A 145 14.68 5.15 8.98
C GLY A 145 14.49 3.84 8.21
N TYR A 146 15.41 3.46 7.32
CA TYR A 146 15.34 2.18 6.62
C TYR A 146 15.40 1.01 7.63
N GLY A 147 14.38 0.16 7.58
CA GLY A 147 14.18 -0.91 8.56
C GLY A 147 13.19 -0.57 9.68
N GLU A 148 12.78 0.69 9.81
CA GLU A 148 11.74 1.11 10.74
C GLU A 148 10.34 1.04 10.09
N VAL A 149 9.31 0.90 10.95
CA VAL A 149 7.93 0.68 10.52
C VAL A 149 7.38 1.84 9.71
N ASP A 150 7.77 3.06 10.02
CA ASP A 150 7.31 4.32 9.44
C ASP A 150 8.36 5.03 8.56
N GLY A 151 9.56 4.46 8.45
CA GLY A 151 10.65 4.98 7.65
C GLY A 151 10.63 4.57 6.18
N LEU A 152 11.79 4.69 5.55
CA LEU A 152 12.04 4.30 4.16
C LEU A 152 11.75 2.80 3.96
N LYS A 153 10.94 2.48 2.92
CA LYS A 153 10.45 1.12 2.65
C LYS A 153 9.50 0.55 3.71
N GLY A 154 9.20 1.29 4.78
CA GLY A 154 8.26 0.90 5.83
C GLY A 154 6.80 0.82 5.37
N ILE A 155 5.85 0.73 6.31
CA ILE A 155 4.43 0.51 6.01
C ILE A 155 3.86 1.62 5.13
N ASN A 156 3.36 1.25 3.94
CA ASN A 156 2.82 2.14 2.91
C ASN A 156 3.80 3.22 2.42
N CYS A 157 5.08 3.10 2.68
CA CYS A 157 6.08 3.92 2.03
C CYS A 157 6.06 3.65 0.51
N ARG A 158 6.20 4.70 -0.30
CA ARG A 158 6.28 4.60 -1.76
C ARG A 158 7.68 4.87 -2.27
N HIS A 159 8.55 5.41 -1.41
CA HIS A 159 9.91 5.68 -1.78
C HIS A 159 10.67 4.40 -2.06
N ASP A 160 11.50 4.50 -3.08
CA ASP A 160 12.52 3.52 -3.42
C ASP A 160 13.90 4.16 -3.33
N PHE A 161 14.94 3.37 -3.44
CA PHE A 161 16.30 3.87 -3.60
C PHE A 161 17.05 3.00 -4.60
N TYR A 162 18.03 3.59 -5.25
CA TYR A 162 18.83 2.93 -6.28
C TYR A 162 20.31 3.30 -6.13
N CYS A 163 21.18 2.43 -6.62
CA CYS A 163 22.63 2.64 -6.60
C CYS A 163 22.98 3.97 -7.28
N TYR A 164 23.82 4.77 -6.64
CA TYR A 164 24.26 6.05 -7.15
C TYR A 164 25.79 6.10 -7.21
N ALA A 165 26.32 6.38 -8.39
CA ALA A 165 27.74 6.60 -8.62
C ALA A 165 27.96 8.03 -9.15
N ASP A 166 28.81 8.80 -8.50
CA ASP A 166 29.01 10.23 -8.79
C ASP A 166 29.39 10.50 -10.27
N ASP A 167 30.07 9.54 -10.90
CA ASP A 167 30.62 9.70 -12.25
C ASP A 167 29.68 9.24 -13.38
N ILE A 168 28.61 8.50 -13.06
CA ILE A 168 27.81 7.78 -14.07
C ILE A 168 26.31 8.08 -13.91
N SER A 169 25.87 8.40 -12.70
CA SER A 169 24.45 8.59 -12.41
C SER A 169 24.00 9.98 -12.83
N GLU A 170 23.06 10.04 -13.76
CA GLU A 170 22.38 11.29 -14.07
C GLU A 170 21.41 11.66 -12.95
N PRO A 171 21.28 12.94 -12.60
CA PRO A 171 20.22 13.37 -11.69
C PRO A 171 18.86 13.05 -12.33
N PRO A 172 17.82 12.67 -11.55
CA PRO A 172 16.47 12.48 -12.08
C PRO A 172 16.03 13.75 -12.81
N GLN A 173 15.50 13.58 -14.02
CA GLN A 173 15.11 14.70 -14.86
C GLN A 173 13.79 15.34 -14.45
N ASP A 174 12.98 14.63 -13.62
CA ASP A 174 11.63 15.05 -13.22
C ASP A 174 11.41 14.81 -11.71
N ALA A 175 12.31 15.34 -10.88
CA ALA A 175 12.10 15.33 -9.43
C ALA A 175 10.89 16.22 -9.10
N GLU A 176 9.83 15.63 -8.61
CA GLU A 176 8.66 16.37 -8.14
C GLU A 176 8.93 16.88 -6.73
N ASP A 177 9.01 18.21 -6.57
CA ASP A 177 9.11 18.83 -5.26
C ASP A 177 7.90 18.43 -4.38
N TYR A 178 8.15 18.21 -3.10
CA TYR A 178 7.09 17.96 -2.13
C TYR A 178 6.07 19.11 -2.12
N ASP A 179 4.81 18.77 -2.28
CA ASP A 179 3.69 19.71 -2.18
C ASP A 179 2.68 19.20 -1.12
N PRO A 180 2.59 19.87 0.04
CA PRO A 180 1.65 19.50 1.08
C PRO A 180 0.19 19.51 0.60
N ALA A 181 -0.17 20.37 -0.36
CA ALA A 181 -1.52 20.41 -0.90
C ALA A 181 -1.87 19.12 -1.69
N ILE A 182 -0.91 18.54 -2.39
CA ILE A 182 -1.09 17.26 -3.08
C ILE A 182 -1.28 16.13 -2.06
N TYR A 183 -0.44 16.10 -1.00
CA TYR A 183 -0.57 15.13 0.06
C TYR A 183 -1.96 15.20 0.75
N GLU A 184 -2.40 16.40 1.13
CA GLU A 184 -3.71 16.61 1.76
C GLU A 184 -4.87 16.20 0.84
N ALA A 185 -4.78 16.54 -0.43
CA ALA A 185 -5.76 16.14 -1.44
C ALA A 185 -5.84 14.61 -1.57
N GLU A 186 -4.71 13.91 -1.55
CA GLU A 186 -4.69 12.44 -1.53
C GLU A 186 -5.33 11.85 -0.25
N GLN A 187 -5.05 12.42 0.92
CA GLN A 187 -5.69 11.95 2.16
C GLN A 187 -7.21 12.13 2.08
N ARG A 188 -7.68 13.26 1.53
CA ARG A 188 -9.09 13.50 1.29
C ARG A 188 -9.70 12.52 0.29
N GLN A 189 -9.00 12.24 -0.81
CA GLN A 189 -9.44 11.22 -1.76
C GLN A 189 -9.61 9.85 -1.07
N ARG A 190 -8.63 9.43 -0.27
CA ARG A 190 -8.69 8.17 0.49
C ARG A 190 -9.88 8.10 1.46
N GLU A 191 -10.24 9.22 2.07
CA GLU A 191 -11.45 9.31 2.92
C GLU A 191 -12.72 9.06 2.09
N ILE A 192 -12.85 9.74 0.94
CA ILE A 192 -14.00 9.59 0.05
C ILE A 192 -14.09 8.14 -0.47
N GLU A 193 -12.97 7.56 -0.89
CA GLU A 193 -12.91 6.16 -1.33
C GLU A 193 -13.38 5.17 -0.25
N ARG A 194 -12.98 5.40 1.01
CA ARG A 194 -13.48 4.57 2.13
C ARG A 194 -14.98 4.65 2.26
N ASN A 195 -15.54 5.85 2.24
CA ASN A 195 -16.99 6.05 2.34
C ASN A 195 -17.75 5.39 1.17
N ILE A 196 -17.24 5.49 -0.06
CA ILE A 196 -17.84 4.80 -1.23
C ILE A 196 -17.84 3.28 -1.00
N ARG A 197 -16.74 2.70 -0.54
CA ARG A 197 -16.65 1.25 -0.30
C ARG A 197 -17.56 0.79 0.83
N ASP A 198 -17.66 1.56 1.90
CA ASP A 198 -18.49 1.24 3.05
C ASP A 198 -19.97 1.21 2.66
N TRP A 199 -20.45 2.24 1.94
CA TRP A 199 -21.82 2.27 1.43
C TRP A 199 -22.10 1.22 0.35
N LYS A 200 -21.14 0.88 -0.49
CA LYS A 200 -21.26 -0.24 -1.42
C LYS A 200 -21.41 -1.58 -0.68
N ARG A 201 -20.64 -1.78 0.38
CA ARG A 201 -20.69 -2.98 1.22
C ARG A 201 -22.05 -3.13 1.89
N GLU A 202 -22.56 -2.04 2.49
CA GLU A 202 -23.90 -2.00 3.09
C GLU A 202 -24.98 -2.33 2.05
N ARG A 203 -24.95 -1.66 0.90
CA ARG A 203 -25.85 -1.94 -0.21
C ARG A 203 -25.84 -3.40 -0.64
N ASP A 204 -24.65 -3.96 -0.84
CA ASP A 204 -24.50 -5.35 -1.32
C ASP A 204 -24.99 -6.36 -0.26
N THR A 205 -24.83 -6.03 1.02
CA THR A 205 -25.34 -6.84 2.14
C THR A 205 -26.88 -6.80 2.20
N LEU A 206 -27.48 -5.62 2.11
CA LEU A 206 -28.93 -5.45 2.06
C LEU A 206 -29.53 -6.19 0.86
N ASP A 207 -28.90 -6.04 -0.31
CA ASP A 207 -29.31 -6.67 -1.55
C ASP A 207 -29.25 -8.21 -1.49
N ALA A 208 -28.22 -8.75 -0.83
CA ALA A 208 -28.09 -10.19 -0.60
C ALA A 208 -29.17 -10.74 0.35
N GLY A 209 -29.69 -9.90 1.24
CA GLY A 209 -30.79 -10.20 2.16
C GLY A 209 -32.19 -9.83 1.62
N ASP A 210 -32.33 -9.50 0.34
CA ASP A 210 -33.58 -9.02 -0.29
C ASP A 210 -34.19 -7.79 0.45
N GLN A 211 -33.34 -6.94 1.04
CA GLN A 211 -33.74 -5.72 1.73
C GLN A 211 -33.67 -4.49 0.80
N ASP A 212 -34.35 -3.41 1.19
CA ASP A 212 -34.33 -2.14 0.44
C ASP A 212 -32.93 -1.51 0.46
N THR A 213 -32.40 -1.23 -0.72
CA THR A 213 -31.07 -0.62 -0.94
C THR A 213 -31.12 0.89 -1.23
N ALA A 214 -32.30 1.51 -1.31
CA ALA A 214 -32.46 2.87 -1.80
C ALA A 214 -31.59 3.89 -1.06
N THR A 215 -31.50 3.79 0.27
CA THR A 215 -30.66 4.68 1.07
C THR A 215 -29.20 4.49 0.78
N ALA A 216 -28.71 3.26 0.71
CA ALA A 216 -27.32 2.95 0.42
C ALA A 216 -26.94 3.36 -1.02
N ASP A 217 -27.82 3.12 -1.99
CA ASP A 217 -27.61 3.57 -3.38
C ASP A 217 -27.51 5.11 -3.48
N ALA A 218 -28.39 5.84 -2.77
CA ALA A 218 -28.33 7.30 -2.71
C ALA A 218 -27.01 7.78 -2.10
N LYS A 219 -26.54 7.13 -1.04
CA LYS A 219 -25.25 7.45 -0.39
C LYS A 219 -24.05 7.15 -1.28
N VAL A 220 -24.03 6.02 -1.97
CA VAL A 220 -23.01 5.72 -2.99
C VAL A 220 -22.95 6.83 -4.04
N ALA A 221 -24.11 7.24 -4.59
CA ALA A 221 -24.17 8.30 -5.58
C ALA A 221 -23.67 9.65 -5.04
N GLU A 222 -24.03 10.00 -3.80
CA GLU A 222 -23.55 11.21 -3.12
C GLU A 222 -22.03 11.23 -3.01
N TRP A 223 -21.43 10.15 -2.49
CA TRP A 223 -19.98 10.07 -2.31
C TRP A 223 -19.22 9.99 -3.65
N GLN A 224 -19.77 9.33 -4.65
CA GLN A 224 -19.22 9.36 -6.01
C GLN A 224 -19.25 10.77 -6.62
N LYS A 225 -20.29 11.57 -6.33
CA LYS A 225 -20.32 12.97 -6.74
C LYS A 225 -19.21 13.75 -6.03
N LYS A 226 -19.06 13.59 -4.69
CA LYS A 226 -17.98 14.22 -3.93
C LYS A 226 -16.60 13.86 -4.49
N MET A 227 -16.40 12.61 -4.94
CA MET A 227 -15.15 12.20 -5.59
C MET A 227 -14.90 12.98 -6.88
N ARG A 228 -15.90 13.07 -7.76
CA ARG A 228 -15.74 13.82 -9.01
C ARG A 228 -15.45 15.30 -8.79
N ASP A 229 -16.15 15.90 -7.83
CA ASP A 229 -15.94 17.30 -7.46
C ASP A 229 -14.52 17.48 -6.92
N HIS A 230 -14.09 16.64 -5.98
CA HIS A 230 -12.73 16.66 -5.40
C HIS A 230 -11.63 16.52 -6.46
N LEU A 231 -11.73 15.54 -7.35
CA LEU A 231 -10.74 15.35 -8.42
C LEU A 231 -10.61 16.55 -9.34
N LYS A 232 -11.76 17.17 -9.68
CA LYS A 232 -11.79 18.38 -10.51
C LYS A 232 -11.17 19.58 -9.80
N ASP A 233 -11.53 19.78 -8.53
CA ASP A 233 -11.05 20.90 -7.73
C ASP A 233 -9.53 20.78 -7.51
N THR A 234 -9.04 19.59 -7.14
CA THR A 234 -7.60 19.32 -6.99
C THR A 234 -6.84 19.56 -8.28
N ALA A 235 -7.33 19.05 -9.42
CA ALA A 235 -6.66 19.28 -10.70
C ALA A 235 -6.59 20.78 -11.08
N THR A 236 -7.58 21.57 -10.65
CA THR A 236 -7.61 23.02 -10.88
C THR A 236 -6.65 23.75 -9.96
N GLU A 237 -6.54 23.34 -8.70
CA GLU A 237 -5.74 24.02 -7.68
C GLU A 237 -4.25 23.65 -7.74
N THR A 238 -3.94 22.38 -7.98
CA THR A 238 -2.56 21.85 -7.93
C THR A 238 -1.99 21.52 -9.31
N GLY A 239 -2.82 21.45 -10.35
CA GLY A 239 -2.42 20.96 -11.69
C GLY A 239 -2.25 19.44 -11.77
N VAL A 240 -2.50 18.70 -10.67
CA VAL A 240 -2.27 17.25 -10.58
C VAL A 240 -3.57 16.46 -10.79
N ASP A 241 -3.55 15.50 -11.68
CA ASP A 241 -4.67 14.58 -11.93
C ASP A 241 -4.55 13.33 -11.04
N LEU A 242 -5.09 13.42 -9.83
CA LEU A 242 -5.10 12.31 -8.87
C LEU A 242 -5.82 11.05 -9.39
N ALA A 243 -6.78 11.20 -10.29
CA ALA A 243 -7.48 10.06 -10.88
C ALA A 243 -6.56 9.21 -11.77
N ARG A 244 -5.57 9.84 -12.42
CA ARG A 244 -4.55 9.12 -13.22
C ARG A 244 -3.47 8.48 -12.36
N LEU A 245 -3.09 9.16 -11.27
CA LEU A 245 -2.02 8.68 -10.40
C LEU A 245 -2.44 7.48 -9.55
N TYR A 246 -3.67 7.51 -8.99
CA TYR A 246 -4.12 6.51 -8.01
C TYR A 246 -5.59 6.10 -8.15
N PRO A 247 -6.00 5.48 -9.26
CA PRO A 247 -7.40 5.10 -9.47
C PRO A 247 -7.77 3.87 -8.59
N ARG A 248 -8.07 4.09 -7.31
CA ARG A 248 -8.39 3.02 -6.36
C ARG A 248 -9.87 2.66 -6.34
N GLU A 249 -10.74 3.59 -6.72
CA GLU A 249 -12.18 3.39 -6.75
C GLU A 249 -12.77 3.90 -8.07
N GLN A 250 -13.52 3.04 -8.74
CA GLN A 250 -14.18 3.44 -9.97
C GLN A 250 -15.46 4.22 -9.66
N VAL A 251 -15.57 5.42 -10.21
CA VAL A 251 -16.75 6.33 -10.09
C VAL A 251 -17.74 6.18 -11.25
N GLY A 252 -17.85 4.98 -11.81
CA GLY A 252 -18.75 4.66 -12.90
C GLY A 252 -20.14 4.18 -12.43
N PRO A 253 -21.12 4.10 -13.35
CA PRO A 253 -22.40 3.50 -13.05
C PRO A 253 -22.23 2.00 -12.74
N ARG A 254 -23.08 1.49 -11.85
CA ARG A 254 -23.14 0.06 -11.54
C ARG A 254 -23.40 -0.73 -12.83
N PRO A 255 -22.64 -1.80 -13.14
CA PRO A 255 -23.01 -2.67 -14.25
C PRO A 255 -24.40 -3.29 -14.01
N ALA A 256 -25.23 -3.33 -15.06
CA ALA A 256 -26.54 -3.94 -14.98
C ALA A 256 -26.42 -5.43 -14.55
N ARG A 257 -27.26 -5.87 -13.61
CA ARG A 257 -27.33 -7.28 -13.24
C ARG A 257 -27.70 -8.11 -14.49
N PRO A 258 -26.99 -9.22 -14.77
CA PRO A 258 -27.52 -10.18 -15.71
C PRO A 258 -28.83 -10.73 -15.16
N ARG A 259 -29.88 -10.71 -16.00
CA ARG A 259 -31.19 -11.30 -15.70
C ARG A 259 -31.10 -12.81 -15.72
#